data_04477947aafdfa428e18df82ccf7b2df
#
_entry.id   04477947aafdfa428e18df82ccf7b2df
#
_cell.length_a   1.000
_cell.length_b   1.000
_cell.length_c   1.000
_cell.angle_alpha   90.00
_cell.angle_beta   90.00
_cell.angle_gamma   90.00
#
_symmetry.space_group_name_H-M   'P 1'
#
loop_
_entity.id
_entity.type
_entity.pdbx_description
1 polymer ?
#
loop_
_entity_poly.entity_id
_entity_poly.type
_entity_poly.pdbx_seq_one_letter_code
_entity_poly.pdbx_strand_id
1 'polypeptide(L)'
;MIEQLRQYDKHLKPVYNDTRDILMLSSGSHGNSLIIKPYQLIVDLGLSYKYYDEELLRKIKYVFLTHQHGDHFNITTINKIMKNQPHIKFIMRDEMFDILKDRFAAKNNYNLNMSAIQIIKENEDIVFDLDNDEVLVVNAHKTDHGDIENTAYTFKGSVDVDEFEQPTILYASDLIDTEPTELGDGLPSDETYDLMFLEANYDHQILVDRLYEIVNADDSQYNDYQKGFLNRKIDRLKDEFNSDILKDLLESRIYAPKEKGNLRHLSENQAFKYVFNHLSDDGLYIPLHASSQFGTLHQK
;
A
#
# COMPACT_ATOMS: atom_id res chain seq x y z
N MET A 1 -3.34 19.68 -8.65
CA MET A 1 -3.06 18.23 -8.75
C MET A 1 -3.65 17.43 -7.59
N ILE A 2 -3.37 17.70 -6.33
CA ILE A 2 -3.99 17.00 -5.17
C ILE A 2 -5.53 17.06 -5.20
N GLU A 3 -6.14 18.19 -5.58
CA GLU A 3 -7.60 18.29 -5.75
C GLU A 3 -8.12 17.47 -6.93
N GLN A 4 -7.35 17.28 -7.97
CA GLN A 4 -7.73 16.46 -9.13
C GLN A 4 -7.66 14.96 -8.80
N LEU A 5 -6.72 14.54 -7.96
CA LEU A 5 -6.64 13.16 -7.45
C LEU A 5 -7.76 12.83 -6.44
N ARG A 6 -8.31 13.85 -5.73
CA ARG A 6 -9.46 13.72 -4.82
C ARG A 6 -10.80 13.42 -5.50
N GLN A 7 -10.92 13.62 -6.81
CA GLN A 7 -12.17 13.40 -7.55
C GLN A 7 -12.47 11.93 -7.86
N TYR A 8 -11.62 10.99 -7.45
CA TYR A 8 -11.89 9.55 -7.59
C TYR A 8 -12.82 9.02 -6.49
N ASP A 9 -14.04 9.59 -6.44
CA ASP A 9 -15.09 9.14 -5.54
C ASP A 9 -15.93 8.02 -6.20
N LYS A 10 -16.19 7.00 -5.43
CA LYS A 10 -17.20 5.90 -5.39
C LYS A 10 -17.92 5.42 -6.68
N HIS A 11 -17.79 6.09 -7.82
CA HIS A 11 -18.41 5.74 -9.09
C HIS A 11 -17.43 5.78 -10.28
N LEU A 12 -16.32 5.04 -10.16
CA LEU A 12 -15.32 4.96 -11.21
C LEU A 12 -15.94 4.50 -12.52
N LYS A 13 -16.08 5.44 -13.46
CA LYS A 13 -16.18 5.11 -14.87
C LYS A 13 -14.78 4.84 -15.41
N PRO A 14 -14.59 3.89 -16.34
CA PRO A 14 -13.31 3.73 -17.00
C PRO A 14 -12.88 5.06 -17.61
N VAL A 15 -11.67 5.51 -17.28
CA VAL A 15 -11.17 6.81 -17.76
C VAL A 15 -10.52 6.59 -19.12
N TYR A 16 -11.33 6.50 -20.16
CA TYR A 16 -10.92 6.23 -21.53
C TYR A 16 -10.01 7.31 -22.15
N ASN A 17 -10.04 8.54 -21.63
CA ASN A 17 -9.32 9.69 -22.22
C ASN A 17 -8.52 10.48 -21.17
N ASP A 18 -8.03 9.84 -20.12
CA ASP A 18 -7.15 10.54 -19.18
C ASP A 18 -5.77 10.72 -19.78
N THR A 19 -5.34 11.97 -19.94
CA THR A 19 -4.02 12.32 -20.49
C THR A 19 -2.93 12.29 -19.45
N ARG A 20 -3.26 12.16 -18.16
CA ARG A 20 -2.28 12.09 -17.07
C ARG A 20 -1.46 10.81 -17.15
N ASP A 21 -0.23 10.90 -16.74
CA ASP A 21 0.70 9.77 -16.68
C ASP A 21 0.39 8.83 -15.52
N ILE A 22 -0.10 9.39 -14.40
CA ILE A 22 -0.44 8.64 -13.19
C ILE A 22 -1.94 8.53 -13.05
N LEU A 23 -2.44 7.31 -12.90
CA LEU A 23 -3.83 7.00 -12.63
C LEU A 23 -3.97 6.20 -11.34
N MET A 24 -4.44 6.83 -10.26
CA MET A 24 -4.92 6.13 -9.08
C MET A 24 -6.35 5.66 -9.34
N LEU A 25 -6.55 4.39 -9.69
CA LEU A 25 -7.89 3.85 -9.93
C LEU A 25 -8.69 3.72 -8.64
N SER A 26 -8.03 3.34 -7.57
CA SER A 26 -8.61 3.30 -6.22
C SER A 26 -7.50 3.19 -5.17
N SER A 27 -7.77 3.65 -3.95
CA SER A 27 -6.94 3.43 -2.78
C SER A 27 -7.83 3.28 -1.55
N GLY A 28 -7.74 2.10 -0.89
CA GLY A 28 -8.50 1.76 0.32
C GLY A 28 -9.15 0.38 0.26
N SER A 29 -9.93 0.02 1.28
CA SER A 29 -10.51 -1.32 1.51
C SER A 29 -11.45 -1.85 0.41
N HIS A 30 -11.82 -1.03 -0.58
CA HIS A 30 -12.62 -1.45 -1.73
C HIS A 30 -11.80 -1.90 -2.93
N GLY A 31 -10.50 -1.69 -2.87
CA GLY A 31 -9.51 -2.06 -3.86
C GLY A 31 -8.42 -1.02 -4.01
N ASN A 32 -7.21 -1.49 -4.26
CA ASN A 32 -6.04 -0.66 -4.50
C ASN A 32 -5.49 -0.95 -5.89
N SER A 33 -5.20 0.10 -6.65
CA SER A 33 -4.55 -0.03 -7.95
C SER A 33 -4.03 1.32 -8.43
N LEU A 34 -2.72 1.40 -8.67
CA LEU A 34 -2.02 2.53 -9.24
C LEU A 34 -1.47 2.16 -10.63
N ILE A 35 -1.62 3.05 -11.60
CA ILE A 35 -1.05 2.89 -12.93
C ILE A 35 -0.08 4.04 -13.20
N ILE A 36 1.14 3.72 -13.63
CA ILE A 36 2.14 4.69 -14.09
C ILE A 36 2.41 4.38 -15.56
N LYS A 37 1.76 5.14 -16.45
CA LYS A 37 1.75 4.87 -17.89
C LYS A 37 3.13 4.94 -18.54
N PRO A 38 3.98 5.97 -18.27
CA PRO A 38 5.32 6.03 -18.86
C PRO A 38 6.19 4.84 -18.45
N TYR A 39 5.99 4.30 -17.25
CA TYR A 39 6.66 3.09 -16.76
C TYR A 39 5.98 1.79 -17.19
N GLN A 40 4.86 1.88 -17.92
CA GLN A 40 4.11 0.74 -18.45
C GLN A 40 3.74 -0.28 -17.35
N LEU A 41 3.43 0.21 -16.15
CA LEU A 41 3.18 -0.64 -14.97
C LEU A 41 1.86 -0.36 -14.27
N ILE A 42 1.41 -1.39 -13.55
CA ILE A 42 0.35 -1.31 -12.54
C ILE A 42 0.93 -1.82 -11.22
N VAL A 43 0.63 -1.12 -10.10
CA VAL A 43 0.84 -1.64 -8.76
C VAL A 43 -0.51 -2.03 -8.19
N ASP A 44 -0.61 -3.27 -7.77
CA ASP A 44 -1.79 -3.95 -7.24
C ASP A 44 -3.00 -4.05 -8.19
N LEU A 45 -3.72 -5.16 -8.04
CA LEU A 45 -4.92 -5.50 -8.79
C LEU A 45 -6.08 -5.81 -7.85
N GLY A 46 -6.40 -4.90 -6.92
CA GLY A 46 -7.49 -5.06 -5.97
C GLY A 46 -8.87 -4.94 -6.58
N LEU A 47 -8.98 -4.27 -7.72
CA LEU A 47 -10.25 -4.00 -8.38
C LEU A 47 -10.71 -5.16 -9.28
N SER A 48 -12.01 -5.17 -9.56
CA SER A 48 -12.58 -6.07 -10.56
C SER A 48 -12.08 -5.74 -11.96
N TYR A 49 -11.87 -6.76 -12.83
CA TYR A 49 -11.34 -6.63 -14.19
C TYR A 49 -12.05 -5.55 -15.03
N LYS A 50 -13.36 -5.34 -14.84
CA LYS A 50 -14.16 -4.34 -15.57
C LYS A 50 -13.71 -2.88 -15.39
N TYR A 51 -12.87 -2.62 -14.38
CA TYR A 51 -12.31 -1.27 -14.12
C TYR A 51 -11.01 -1.01 -14.86
N TYR A 52 -10.42 -2.03 -15.47
CA TYR A 52 -9.22 -1.90 -16.29
C TYR A 52 -9.59 -1.84 -17.77
N ASP A 53 -9.23 -0.73 -18.40
CA ASP A 53 -9.44 -0.55 -19.83
C ASP A 53 -8.54 -1.52 -20.64
N GLU A 54 -9.10 -2.21 -21.62
CA GLU A 54 -8.34 -3.14 -22.47
C GLU A 54 -7.30 -2.44 -23.36
N GLU A 55 -7.56 -1.21 -23.82
CA GLU A 55 -6.57 -0.44 -24.56
C GLU A 55 -5.37 -0.06 -23.71
N LEU A 56 -5.66 0.35 -22.46
CA LEU A 56 -4.63 0.63 -21.48
C LEU A 56 -3.81 -0.62 -21.17
N LEU A 57 -4.48 -1.76 -20.90
CA LEU A 57 -3.81 -3.03 -20.59
C LEU A 57 -2.89 -3.52 -21.72
N ARG A 58 -3.18 -3.21 -22.98
CA ARG A 58 -2.28 -3.53 -24.11
C ARG A 58 -0.95 -2.79 -24.05
N LYS A 59 -0.88 -1.65 -23.36
CA LYS A 59 0.32 -0.83 -23.19
C LYS A 59 1.09 -1.15 -21.92
N ILE A 60 0.47 -1.88 -20.99
CA ILE A 60 1.10 -2.30 -19.73
C ILE A 60 1.99 -3.50 -19.99
N LYS A 61 3.21 -3.48 -19.47
CA LYS A 61 4.15 -4.59 -19.48
C LYS A 61 4.24 -5.31 -18.14
N TYR A 62 4.06 -4.57 -17.03
CA TYR A 62 4.37 -5.06 -15.71
C TYR A 62 3.23 -4.82 -14.72
N VAL A 63 2.97 -5.83 -13.89
CA VAL A 63 2.08 -5.73 -12.71
C VAL A 63 2.89 -6.10 -11.48
N PHE A 64 3.04 -5.17 -10.55
CA PHE A 64 3.71 -5.37 -9.28
C PHE A 64 2.67 -5.69 -8.21
N LEU A 65 2.85 -6.76 -7.46
CA LEU A 65 1.93 -7.18 -6.39
C LEU A 65 2.61 -7.01 -5.05
N THR A 66 1.95 -6.31 -4.12
CA THR A 66 2.50 -6.00 -2.80
C THR A 66 2.27 -7.13 -1.80
N HIS A 67 1.00 -7.53 -1.59
CA HIS A 67 0.63 -8.55 -0.62
C HIS A 67 -0.71 -9.24 -0.94
N GLN A 68 -1.12 -10.17 -0.08
CA GLN A 68 -2.20 -11.12 -0.35
C GLN A 68 -3.63 -10.65 -0.05
N HIS A 69 -3.87 -9.49 0.54
CA HIS A 69 -5.24 -9.03 0.86
C HIS A 69 -6.09 -8.85 -0.41
N GLY A 70 -7.39 -9.10 -0.29
CA GLY A 70 -8.31 -9.12 -1.43
C GLY A 70 -8.49 -7.79 -2.14
N ASP A 71 -8.25 -6.70 -1.45
CA ASP A 71 -8.27 -5.33 -1.96
C ASP A 71 -6.95 -4.90 -2.64
N HIS A 72 -5.90 -5.73 -2.62
CA HIS A 72 -4.66 -5.61 -3.40
C HIS A 72 -4.52 -6.72 -4.43
N PHE A 73 -5.09 -7.89 -4.13
CA PHE A 73 -4.89 -9.12 -4.85
C PHE A 73 -6.21 -9.79 -5.24
N ASN A 74 -6.85 -9.30 -6.30
CA ASN A 74 -8.07 -9.90 -6.83
C ASN A 74 -7.71 -11.05 -7.81
N ILE A 75 -7.74 -12.27 -7.31
CA ILE A 75 -7.35 -13.48 -8.06
C ILE A 75 -8.14 -13.67 -9.38
N THR A 76 -9.40 -13.21 -9.40
CA THR A 76 -10.23 -13.29 -10.62
C THR A 76 -9.75 -12.31 -11.69
N THR A 77 -9.35 -11.12 -11.28
CA THR A 77 -8.79 -10.09 -12.16
C THR A 77 -7.42 -10.53 -12.68
N ILE A 78 -6.55 -11.04 -11.82
CA ILE A 78 -5.23 -11.57 -12.18
C ILE A 78 -5.37 -12.67 -13.23
N ASN A 79 -6.23 -13.67 -13.00
CA ASN A 79 -6.46 -14.75 -13.97
C ASN A 79 -6.99 -14.24 -15.32
N LYS A 80 -7.88 -13.25 -15.33
CA LYS A 80 -8.39 -12.66 -16.57
C LYS A 80 -7.30 -11.89 -17.33
N ILE A 81 -6.47 -11.12 -16.62
CA ILE A 81 -5.35 -10.39 -17.24
C ILE A 81 -4.34 -11.39 -17.81
N MET A 82 -3.92 -12.40 -17.04
CA MET A 82 -3.00 -13.45 -17.54
C MET A 82 -3.50 -14.15 -18.80
N LYS A 83 -4.81 -14.34 -18.89
CA LYS A 83 -5.45 -15.00 -20.07
C LYS A 83 -5.57 -14.07 -21.28
N ASN A 84 -5.98 -12.82 -21.07
CA ASN A 84 -6.35 -11.90 -22.15
C ASN A 84 -5.17 -11.02 -22.59
N GLN A 85 -4.17 -10.83 -21.73
CA GLN A 85 -2.98 -10.03 -21.94
C GLN A 85 -1.70 -10.84 -21.60
N PRO A 86 -1.39 -11.89 -22.37
CA PRO A 86 -0.30 -12.83 -22.03
C PRO A 86 1.11 -12.22 -22.10
N HIS A 87 1.25 -11.00 -22.60
CA HIS A 87 2.51 -10.26 -22.64
C HIS A 87 2.84 -9.61 -21.30
N ILE A 88 1.85 -9.39 -20.43
CA ILE A 88 2.06 -8.75 -19.13
C ILE A 88 2.80 -9.70 -18.19
N LYS A 89 3.88 -9.20 -17.55
CA LYS A 89 4.62 -9.89 -16.48
C LYS A 89 4.09 -9.48 -15.13
N PHE A 90 3.94 -10.45 -14.24
CA PHE A 90 3.55 -10.25 -12.85
C PHE A 90 4.79 -10.35 -11.97
N ILE A 91 5.13 -9.28 -11.29
CA ILE A 91 6.34 -9.10 -10.50
C ILE A 91 5.95 -9.16 -9.03
N MET A 92 6.63 -9.99 -8.26
CA MET A 92 6.38 -10.15 -6.82
C MET A 92 7.57 -10.81 -6.14
N ARG A 93 7.58 -10.78 -4.81
CA ARG A 93 8.51 -11.58 -4.03
C ARG A 93 8.04 -13.05 -3.97
N ASP A 94 8.92 -13.93 -3.52
CA ASP A 94 8.70 -15.38 -3.49
C ASP A 94 7.54 -15.79 -2.58
N GLU A 95 7.36 -15.17 -1.41
CA GLU A 95 6.24 -15.46 -0.51
C GLU A 95 4.88 -15.17 -1.19
N MET A 96 4.81 -14.05 -1.90
CA MET A 96 3.60 -13.69 -2.64
C MET A 96 3.33 -14.66 -3.81
N PHE A 97 4.39 -15.16 -4.43
CA PHE A 97 4.29 -16.17 -5.49
C PHE A 97 3.71 -17.49 -4.96
N ASP A 98 4.13 -17.96 -3.78
CA ASP A 98 3.58 -19.18 -3.18
C ASP A 98 2.08 -19.03 -2.91
N ILE A 99 1.66 -17.88 -2.38
CA ILE A 99 0.25 -17.56 -2.18
C ILE A 99 -0.52 -17.54 -3.52
N LEU A 100 0.05 -16.96 -4.57
CA LEU A 100 -0.55 -16.94 -5.90
C LEU A 100 -0.78 -18.37 -6.42
N LYS A 101 0.23 -19.25 -6.31
CA LYS A 101 0.13 -20.67 -6.70
C LYS A 101 -1.01 -21.37 -5.97
N ASP A 102 -1.06 -21.22 -4.65
CA ASP A 102 -2.06 -21.89 -3.83
C ASP A 102 -3.48 -21.41 -4.17
N ARG A 103 -3.66 -20.11 -4.37
CA ARG A 103 -4.95 -19.55 -4.76
C ARG A 103 -5.39 -19.96 -6.18
N PHE A 104 -4.46 -20.10 -7.12
CA PHE A 104 -4.77 -20.64 -8.44
C PHE A 104 -5.12 -22.13 -8.36
N ALA A 105 -4.37 -22.93 -7.62
CA ALA A 105 -4.63 -24.35 -7.41
C ALA A 105 -6.00 -24.62 -6.76
N ALA A 106 -6.45 -23.73 -5.87
CA ALA A 106 -7.77 -23.82 -5.23
C ALA A 106 -8.95 -23.53 -6.19
N LYS A 107 -8.69 -23.08 -7.43
CA LYS A 107 -9.71 -22.75 -8.44
C LYS A 107 -9.65 -23.70 -9.62
N ASN A 108 -10.66 -24.56 -9.78
CA ASN A 108 -10.69 -25.65 -10.78
C ASN A 108 -10.45 -25.22 -12.26
N ASN A 109 -10.70 -23.96 -12.60
CA ASN A 109 -10.63 -23.45 -13.97
C ASN A 109 -9.54 -22.38 -14.17
N TYR A 110 -8.67 -22.19 -13.21
CA TYR A 110 -7.57 -21.22 -13.31
C TYR A 110 -6.29 -21.94 -13.76
N ASN A 111 -5.57 -21.32 -14.66
CA ASN A 111 -4.30 -21.83 -15.16
C ASN A 111 -3.21 -20.77 -14.95
N LEU A 112 -2.30 -21.04 -14.04
CA LEU A 112 -1.18 -20.17 -13.76
C LEU A 112 -0.16 -20.24 -14.91
N ASN A 113 -0.03 -19.14 -15.65
CA ASN A 113 0.99 -19.02 -16.67
C ASN A 113 2.35 -18.68 -16.03
N MET A 114 3.17 -19.69 -15.81
CA MET A 114 4.50 -19.52 -15.19
C MET A 114 5.43 -18.61 -16.00
N SER A 115 5.28 -18.53 -17.33
CA SER A 115 6.10 -17.64 -18.15
C SER A 115 5.76 -16.15 -17.96
N ALA A 116 4.59 -15.85 -17.37
CA ALA A 116 4.18 -14.49 -17.03
C ALA A 116 4.66 -14.05 -15.62
N ILE A 117 5.29 -14.93 -14.85
CA ILE A 117 5.73 -14.63 -13.49
C ILE A 117 7.22 -14.28 -13.48
N GLN A 118 7.57 -13.24 -12.73
CA GLN A 118 8.94 -12.89 -12.41
C GLN A 118 9.05 -12.65 -10.90
N ILE A 119 9.91 -13.43 -10.25
CA ILE A 119 10.19 -13.28 -8.82
C ILE A 119 11.37 -12.32 -8.69
N ILE A 120 11.25 -11.38 -7.76
CA ILE A 120 12.30 -10.44 -7.40
C ILE A 120 12.68 -10.63 -5.94
N LYS A 121 13.90 -10.25 -5.61
CA LYS A 121 14.41 -10.26 -4.24
C LYS A 121 14.34 -8.87 -3.65
N GLU A 122 14.27 -8.83 -2.33
CA GLU A 122 14.37 -7.59 -1.57
C GLU A 122 15.77 -6.98 -1.67
N ASN A 123 15.81 -5.64 -1.64
CA ASN A 123 17.06 -4.86 -1.60
C ASN A 123 18.03 -5.12 -2.77
N GLU A 124 17.52 -5.61 -3.91
CA GLU A 124 18.27 -5.77 -5.16
C GLU A 124 17.65 -4.89 -6.24
N ASP A 125 18.49 -4.10 -6.92
CA ASP A 125 18.07 -3.32 -8.10
C ASP A 125 17.85 -4.27 -9.28
N ILE A 126 16.64 -4.24 -9.84
CA ILE A 126 16.27 -5.04 -11.00
C ILE A 126 15.88 -4.12 -12.15
N VAL A 127 16.48 -4.34 -13.31
CA VAL A 127 16.24 -3.53 -14.51
C VAL A 127 15.16 -4.18 -15.37
N PHE A 128 14.18 -3.38 -15.78
CA PHE A 128 13.10 -3.73 -16.69
C PHE A 128 13.17 -2.88 -17.95
N ASP A 129 12.93 -3.51 -19.11
CA ASP A 129 12.92 -2.81 -20.40
C ASP A 129 11.56 -2.13 -20.62
N LEU A 130 11.57 -0.84 -20.88
CA LEU A 130 10.44 -0.08 -21.38
C LEU A 130 10.46 -0.04 -22.93
N ASP A 131 9.50 0.69 -23.53
CA ASP A 131 9.55 0.94 -24.97
C ASP A 131 10.65 1.98 -25.30
N ASN A 132 11.07 2.06 -26.56
CA ASN A 132 12.05 3.04 -27.08
C ASN A 132 13.44 2.99 -26.39
N ASP A 133 13.90 1.81 -26.01
CA ASP A 133 15.18 1.58 -25.32
C ASP A 133 15.30 2.28 -23.94
N GLU A 134 14.16 2.64 -23.38
CA GLU A 134 14.05 3.18 -22.02
C GLU A 134 14.11 2.04 -20.99
N VAL A 135 14.49 2.41 -19.76
CA VAL A 135 14.62 1.42 -18.67
C VAL A 135 13.91 1.88 -17.40
N LEU A 136 13.48 0.90 -16.63
CA LEU A 136 12.93 1.07 -15.28
C LEU A 136 13.75 0.22 -14.30
N VAL A 137 14.37 0.87 -13.32
CA VAL A 137 15.02 0.19 -12.20
C VAL A 137 14.03 0.09 -11.04
N VAL A 138 13.87 -1.11 -10.50
CA VAL A 138 12.93 -1.36 -9.39
C VAL A 138 13.67 -2.00 -8.24
N ASN A 139 13.43 -1.50 -7.04
CA ASN A 139 13.84 -2.11 -5.79
C ASN A 139 12.62 -2.48 -4.95
N ALA A 140 12.61 -3.69 -4.40
CA ALA A 140 11.55 -4.20 -3.52
C ALA A 140 12.02 -4.15 -2.06
N HIS A 141 11.20 -3.56 -1.19
CA HIS A 141 11.49 -3.43 0.24
C HIS A 141 10.49 -4.27 1.03
N LYS A 142 11.01 -5.14 1.88
CA LYS A 142 10.17 -5.94 2.77
C LYS A 142 9.62 -5.05 3.87
N THR A 143 8.30 -4.94 3.95
CA THR A 143 7.59 -4.21 5.00
C THR A 143 6.66 -5.14 5.78
N ASP A 144 6.23 -4.68 6.94
CA ASP A 144 5.38 -5.43 7.86
C ASP A 144 3.94 -4.90 7.81
N HIS A 145 2.98 -5.80 7.68
CA HIS A 145 1.55 -5.53 7.80
C HIS A 145 0.90 -6.44 8.86
N GLY A 146 1.50 -6.46 10.05
CA GLY A 146 1.11 -7.26 11.19
C GLY A 146 1.60 -8.71 11.12
N ASP A 147 0.76 -9.63 10.68
CA ASP A 147 1.09 -11.04 10.51
C ASP A 147 1.26 -11.43 9.02
N ILE A 148 1.32 -10.42 8.14
CA ILE A 148 1.42 -10.59 6.70
C ILE A 148 2.64 -9.82 6.19
N GLU A 149 3.49 -10.51 5.47
CA GLU A 149 4.57 -9.85 4.74
C GLU A 149 4.00 -8.99 3.62
N ASN A 150 4.53 -7.79 3.51
CA ASN A 150 4.15 -6.82 2.51
C ASN A 150 5.40 -6.34 1.76
N THR A 151 5.20 -5.73 0.60
CA THR A 151 6.29 -5.21 -0.24
C THR A 151 5.99 -3.77 -0.64
N ALA A 152 6.88 -2.86 -0.27
CA ALA A 152 6.95 -1.54 -0.87
C ALA A 152 7.90 -1.59 -2.08
N TYR A 153 7.71 -0.67 -3.02
CA TYR A 153 8.52 -0.59 -4.25
C TYR A 153 9.07 0.81 -4.45
N THR A 154 10.36 0.89 -4.78
CA THR A 154 10.97 2.09 -5.37
C THR A 154 11.11 1.89 -6.88
N PHE A 155 10.69 2.88 -7.66
CA PHE A 155 10.77 2.91 -9.11
C PHE A 155 11.63 4.09 -9.55
N LYS A 156 12.64 3.84 -10.40
CA LYS A 156 13.51 4.86 -11.00
C LYS A 156 13.53 4.61 -12.51
N GLY A 157 12.83 5.43 -13.26
CA GLY A 157 12.76 5.28 -14.73
C GLY A 157 13.66 6.25 -15.45
N SER A 158 14.00 5.93 -16.71
CA SER A 158 14.71 6.84 -17.63
C SER A 158 13.76 7.75 -18.41
N VAL A 159 12.47 7.77 -18.07
CA VAL A 159 11.42 8.57 -18.72
C VAL A 159 10.78 9.52 -17.71
N ASP A 160 10.28 10.66 -18.23
CA ASP A 160 9.57 11.64 -17.45
C ASP A 160 8.16 11.14 -17.08
N VAL A 161 7.64 11.60 -15.95
CA VAL A 161 6.28 11.28 -15.46
C VAL A 161 5.59 12.59 -15.07
N ASP A 162 4.55 12.97 -15.79
CA ASP A 162 3.89 14.27 -15.68
C ASP A 162 4.92 15.42 -15.76
N GLU A 163 5.08 16.23 -14.70
CA GLU A 163 6.04 17.36 -14.65
C GLU A 163 7.41 16.99 -14.06
N PHE A 164 7.63 15.74 -13.69
CA PHE A 164 8.88 15.29 -13.06
C PHE A 164 9.80 14.64 -14.10
N GLU A 165 11.03 15.11 -14.16
CA GLU A 165 12.07 14.52 -15.01
C GLU A 165 12.64 13.27 -14.34
N GLN A 166 12.47 12.11 -14.97
CA GLN A 166 13.00 10.81 -14.53
C GLN A 166 12.86 10.57 -13.00
N PRO A 167 11.63 10.67 -12.44
CA PRO A 167 11.46 10.72 -11.00
C PRO A 167 11.80 9.41 -10.30
N THR A 168 12.26 9.55 -9.07
CA THR A 168 12.27 8.45 -8.10
C THR A 168 10.93 8.39 -7.41
N ILE A 169 10.24 7.23 -7.53
CA ILE A 169 8.87 7.04 -7.04
C ILE A 169 8.85 5.97 -5.95
N LEU A 170 8.30 6.28 -4.79
CA LEU A 170 7.97 5.31 -3.75
C LEU A 170 6.48 4.94 -3.81
N TYR A 171 6.19 3.64 -3.76
CA TYR A 171 4.86 3.11 -3.46
C TYR A 171 4.92 2.21 -2.23
N ALA A 172 4.23 2.61 -1.16
CA ALA A 172 4.17 1.86 0.09
C ALA A 172 2.77 1.96 0.70
N SER A 173 2.04 0.87 0.68
CA SER A 173 0.68 0.73 1.22
C SER A 173 0.64 -0.41 2.22
N ASP A 174 -0.26 -0.31 3.20
CA ASP A 174 -0.53 -1.35 4.18
C ASP A 174 0.73 -1.76 4.98
N LEU A 175 1.28 -0.80 5.71
CA LEU A 175 2.43 -1.03 6.58
C LEU A 175 2.19 -0.49 7.99
N ILE A 176 2.76 -1.17 8.97
CA ILE A 176 2.62 -0.83 10.40
C ILE A 176 3.58 0.30 10.79
N ASP A 177 4.78 0.28 10.21
CA ASP A 177 5.83 1.24 10.48
C ASP A 177 6.71 1.50 9.26
N THR A 178 7.35 2.64 9.20
CA THR A 178 8.38 2.97 8.22
C THR A 178 9.77 2.50 8.65
N GLU A 179 9.97 2.27 9.94
CA GLU A 179 11.20 1.74 10.53
C GLU A 179 11.22 0.20 10.49
N PRO A 180 12.38 -0.44 10.63
CA PRO A 180 12.48 -1.89 10.71
C PRO A 180 11.65 -2.50 11.85
N THR A 181 11.02 -3.64 11.58
CA THR A 181 10.24 -4.43 12.56
C THR A 181 10.77 -5.87 12.61
N GLU A 182 10.12 -6.74 13.39
CA GLU A 182 10.45 -8.17 13.41
C GLU A 182 10.20 -8.88 12.08
N LEU A 183 9.24 -8.38 11.26
CA LEU A 183 8.79 -9.02 10.03
C LEU A 183 9.18 -8.28 8.76
N GLY A 184 9.68 -7.05 8.86
CA GLY A 184 10.05 -6.21 7.73
C GLY A 184 11.26 -5.32 7.99
N ASP A 185 12.01 -5.00 6.93
CA ASP A 185 13.19 -4.15 7.00
C ASP A 185 12.84 -2.64 7.05
N GLY A 186 11.55 -2.31 6.94
CA GLY A 186 11.07 -0.94 6.85
C GLY A 186 11.24 -0.33 5.45
N LEU A 187 11.12 0.99 5.38
CA LEU A 187 11.36 1.75 4.17
C LEU A 187 12.82 2.26 4.12
N PRO A 188 13.40 2.52 2.94
CA PRO A 188 14.74 3.06 2.82
C PRO A 188 14.93 4.36 3.60
N SER A 189 16.03 4.46 4.37
CA SER A 189 16.35 5.61 5.22
C SER A 189 17.28 6.63 4.56
N ASP A 190 17.87 6.29 3.41
CA ASP A 190 18.89 7.07 2.70
C ASP A 190 18.47 7.51 1.28
N GLU A 191 17.21 7.26 0.91
CA GLU A 191 16.66 7.66 -0.38
C GLU A 191 15.80 8.92 -0.29
N THR A 192 15.75 9.68 -1.38
CA THR A 192 14.85 10.83 -1.57
C THR A 192 13.94 10.56 -2.77
N TYR A 193 12.68 10.95 -2.67
CA TYR A 193 11.66 10.64 -3.66
C TYR A 193 11.03 11.91 -4.23
N ASP A 194 10.81 11.93 -5.54
CA ASP A 194 10.08 13.00 -6.23
C ASP A 194 8.57 12.78 -6.17
N LEU A 195 8.16 11.51 -6.18
CA LEU A 195 6.76 11.11 -6.01
C LEU A 195 6.65 10.06 -4.91
N MET A 196 5.81 10.31 -3.92
CA MET A 196 5.64 9.40 -2.81
C MET A 196 4.17 9.01 -2.64
N PHE A 197 3.85 7.75 -2.93
CA PHE A 197 2.58 7.10 -2.64
C PHE A 197 2.74 6.31 -1.35
N LEU A 198 2.46 6.94 -0.23
CA LEU A 198 2.64 6.35 1.09
C LEU A 198 1.33 6.35 1.86
N GLU A 199 1.05 5.25 2.54
CA GLU A 199 -0.12 5.13 3.40
C GLU A 199 -0.17 6.20 4.49
N ALA A 200 -1.38 6.70 4.76
CA ALA A 200 -1.72 7.53 5.92
C ALA A 200 -3.16 7.17 6.33
N ASN A 201 -3.29 6.06 7.04
CA ASN A 201 -4.60 5.44 7.27
C ASN A 201 -5.44 6.16 8.31
N TYR A 202 -4.85 6.59 9.42
CA TYR A 202 -5.58 7.15 10.55
C TYR A 202 -4.86 8.30 11.24
N ASP A 203 -5.66 9.19 11.84
CA ASP A 203 -5.17 10.23 12.75
C ASP A 203 -4.79 9.61 14.10
N HIS A 204 -3.55 9.83 14.51
CA HIS A 204 -2.99 9.27 15.74
C HIS A 204 -3.75 9.73 17.00
N GLN A 205 -4.17 10.99 17.06
CA GLN A 205 -4.90 11.52 18.23
C GLN A 205 -6.30 10.88 18.33
N ILE A 206 -6.98 10.69 17.20
CA ILE A 206 -8.29 10.01 17.18
C ILE A 206 -8.15 8.57 17.68
N LEU A 207 -7.09 7.87 17.29
CA LEU A 207 -6.81 6.53 17.82
C LEU A 207 -6.62 6.56 19.34
N VAL A 208 -5.78 7.44 19.86
CA VAL A 208 -5.50 7.56 21.29
C VAL A 208 -6.80 7.86 22.08
N ASP A 209 -7.60 8.81 21.60
CA ASP A 209 -8.88 9.17 22.23
C ASP A 209 -9.83 7.97 22.26
N ARG A 210 -9.90 7.21 21.17
CA ARG A 210 -10.71 6.00 21.09
C ARG A 210 -10.26 4.90 22.04
N LEU A 211 -8.95 4.74 22.23
CA LEU A 211 -8.41 3.79 23.21
C LEU A 211 -8.80 4.17 24.64
N TYR A 212 -8.74 5.46 24.98
CA TYR A 212 -9.22 5.94 26.28
C TYR A 212 -10.71 5.67 26.50
N GLU A 213 -11.54 5.94 25.50
CA GLU A 213 -12.97 5.63 25.56
C GLU A 213 -13.22 4.16 25.86
N ILE A 214 -12.56 3.23 25.13
CA ILE A 214 -12.74 1.79 25.28
C ILE A 214 -12.32 1.31 26.68
N VAL A 215 -11.16 1.75 27.15
CA VAL A 215 -10.61 1.33 28.44
C VAL A 215 -11.46 1.84 29.60
N ASN A 216 -11.99 3.06 29.51
CA ASN A 216 -12.67 3.74 30.59
C ASN A 216 -14.21 3.73 30.49
N ALA A 217 -14.77 3.04 29.50
CA ALA A 217 -16.23 2.88 29.39
C ALA A 217 -16.84 2.28 30.68
N ASP A 218 -18.08 2.66 30.99
CA ASP A 218 -18.79 2.16 32.17
C ASP A 218 -19.01 0.65 32.15
N ASP A 219 -19.20 0.08 30.96
CA ASP A 219 -19.33 -1.36 30.70
C ASP A 219 -18.01 -2.03 30.35
N SER A 220 -16.88 -1.36 30.57
CA SER A 220 -15.55 -1.89 30.32
C SER A 220 -15.29 -3.17 31.12
N GLN A 221 -14.72 -4.17 30.45
CA GLN A 221 -14.33 -5.45 31.07
C GLN A 221 -13.14 -5.33 32.04
N TYR A 222 -12.52 -4.14 32.15
CA TYR A 222 -11.31 -3.90 32.93
C TYR A 222 -11.62 -3.36 34.31
N ASN A 223 -10.96 -3.94 35.34
CA ASN A 223 -10.99 -3.38 36.69
C ASN A 223 -10.09 -2.13 36.80
N ASP A 224 -10.17 -1.36 37.91
CA ASP A 224 -9.46 -0.11 38.11
C ASP A 224 -7.94 -0.26 37.97
N TYR A 225 -7.37 -1.37 38.43
CA TYR A 225 -5.93 -1.62 38.30
C TYR A 225 -5.53 -1.81 36.85
N GLN A 226 -6.31 -2.60 36.09
CA GLN A 226 -6.10 -2.82 34.66
C GLN A 226 -6.29 -1.52 33.86
N LYS A 227 -7.35 -0.73 34.16
CA LYS A 227 -7.57 0.58 33.55
C LYS A 227 -6.37 1.50 33.77
N GLY A 228 -5.87 1.56 35.01
CA GLY A 228 -4.70 2.37 35.33
C GLY A 228 -3.41 1.93 34.61
N PHE A 229 -3.23 0.62 34.42
CA PHE A 229 -2.09 0.10 33.65
C PHE A 229 -2.19 0.43 32.15
N LEU A 230 -3.37 0.22 31.56
CA LEU A 230 -3.63 0.47 30.16
C LEU A 230 -3.56 1.97 29.80
N ASN A 231 -4.14 2.82 30.65
CA ASN A 231 -4.07 4.26 30.46
C ASN A 231 -2.63 4.78 30.44
N ARG A 232 -1.73 4.26 31.29
CA ARG A 232 -0.30 4.63 31.23
C ARG A 232 0.38 4.22 29.92
N LYS A 233 -0.04 3.08 29.30
CA LYS A 233 0.47 2.70 27.98
C LYS A 233 -0.07 3.61 26.90
N ILE A 234 -1.35 3.97 26.98
CA ILE A 234 -1.98 4.91 26.04
C ILE A 234 -1.36 6.31 26.16
N ASP A 235 -1.04 6.76 27.39
CA ASP A 235 -0.31 8.03 27.62
C ASP A 235 1.03 8.02 26.88
N ARG A 236 1.80 6.93 26.98
CA ARG A 236 3.07 6.81 26.26
C ARG A 236 2.88 6.80 24.74
N LEU A 237 1.84 6.13 24.25
CA LEU A 237 1.51 6.11 22.82
C LEU A 237 1.09 7.50 22.34
N LYS A 238 0.45 8.31 23.19
CA LYS A 238 0.07 9.69 22.88
C LYS A 238 1.29 10.60 22.69
N ASP A 239 2.29 10.46 23.56
CA ASP A 239 3.47 11.32 23.54
C ASP A 239 4.42 10.96 22.40
N GLU A 240 4.52 9.68 22.07
CA GLU A 240 5.36 9.18 21.01
C GLU A 240 4.78 7.86 20.46
N PHE A 241 4.68 7.75 19.12
CA PHE A 241 4.32 6.47 18.53
C PHE A 241 5.37 5.41 18.89
N ASN A 242 4.87 4.26 19.38
CA ASN A 242 5.73 3.16 19.78
C ASN A 242 5.05 1.83 19.37
N SER A 243 5.63 1.18 18.37
CA SER A 243 5.10 -0.07 17.79
C SER A 243 5.00 -1.20 18.80
N ASP A 244 5.94 -1.30 19.76
CA ASP A 244 5.88 -2.35 20.79
C ASP A 244 4.72 -2.13 21.77
N ILE A 245 4.48 -0.86 22.15
CA ILE A 245 3.33 -0.53 22.99
C ILE A 245 2.03 -0.82 22.24
N LEU A 246 1.99 -0.50 20.94
CA LEU A 246 0.84 -0.77 20.11
C LEU A 246 0.59 -2.28 19.98
N LYS A 247 1.64 -3.07 19.76
CA LYS A 247 1.58 -4.54 19.74
C LYS A 247 1.05 -5.11 21.06
N ASP A 248 1.61 -4.66 22.19
CA ASP A 248 1.15 -5.05 23.54
C ASP A 248 -0.33 -4.72 23.77
N LEU A 249 -0.77 -3.55 23.32
CA LEU A 249 -2.17 -3.14 23.41
C LEU A 249 -3.05 -4.05 22.52
N LEU A 250 -2.61 -4.41 21.31
CA LEU A 250 -3.27 -5.35 20.41
C LEU A 250 -3.39 -6.75 21.03
N GLU A 251 -2.32 -7.27 21.61
CA GLU A 251 -2.29 -8.59 22.26
C GLU A 251 -3.17 -8.65 23.50
N SER A 252 -3.32 -7.55 24.23
CA SER A 252 -4.15 -7.47 25.44
C SER A 252 -5.66 -7.53 25.17
N ARG A 253 -6.08 -7.68 23.92
CA ARG A 253 -7.50 -7.77 23.47
C ARG A 253 -8.36 -6.56 23.86
N ILE A 254 -7.77 -5.40 24.02
CA ILE A 254 -8.47 -4.14 24.31
C ILE A 254 -9.45 -3.76 23.18
N TYR A 255 -9.31 -4.38 22.02
CA TYR A 255 -10.02 -3.99 20.79
C TYR A 255 -11.13 -4.93 20.43
N ALA A 256 -12.23 -4.35 19.93
CA ALA A 256 -13.14 -5.10 19.10
C ALA A 256 -12.44 -5.49 17.77
N PRO A 257 -12.83 -6.62 17.14
CA PRO A 257 -12.19 -7.11 15.92
C PRO A 257 -12.09 -6.09 14.77
N LYS A 258 -12.98 -5.10 14.73
CA LYS A 258 -13.01 -4.04 13.71
C LYS A 258 -11.89 -3.01 13.88
N GLU A 259 -11.44 -2.78 15.09
CA GLU A 259 -10.40 -1.78 15.41
C GLU A 259 -9.00 -2.35 15.20
N LYS A 260 -8.84 -3.68 15.27
CA LYS A 260 -7.57 -4.36 14.99
C LYS A 260 -7.04 -4.13 13.57
N GLY A 261 -7.95 -3.96 12.59
CA GLY A 261 -7.56 -3.69 11.22
C GLY A 261 -6.74 -2.41 11.09
N ASN A 262 -7.21 -1.32 11.71
CA ASN A 262 -6.59 0.00 11.57
C ASN A 262 -5.21 0.10 12.25
N LEU A 263 -4.95 -0.70 13.27
CA LEU A 263 -3.68 -0.69 14.00
C LEU A 263 -2.56 -1.48 13.29
N ARG A 264 -2.86 -2.08 12.15
CA ARG A 264 -1.89 -2.70 11.24
C ARG A 264 -1.49 -1.77 10.10
N HIS A 265 -1.88 -0.51 10.19
CA HIS A 265 -1.70 0.52 9.19
C HIS A 265 -0.91 1.70 9.74
N LEU A 266 -0.28 2.45 8.85
CA LEU A 266 0.51 3.62 9.20
C LEU A 266 -0.39 4.78 9.62
N SER A 267 -0.06 5.45 10.72
CA SER A 267 -0.71 6.71 11.09
C SER A 267 -0.24 7.88 10.21
N GLU A 268 -1.05 8.94 10.16
CA GLU A 268 -0.64 10.18 9.48
C GLU A 268 0.67 10.75 10.05
N ASN A 269 0.86 10.69 11.36
CA ASN A 269 2.07 11.24 12.01
C ASN A 269 3.33 10.49 11.60
N GLN A 270 3.26 9.15 11.50
CA GLN A 270 4.38 8.34 11.02
C GLN A 270 4.66 8.63 9.53
N ALA A 271 3.60 8.67 8.71
CA ALA A 271 3.70 9.00 7.30
C ALA A 271 4.36 10.37 7.10
N PHE A 272 3.89 11.43 7.80
CA PHE A 272 4.47 12.77 7.68
C PHE A 272 5.91 12.86 8.16
N LYS A 273 6.28 12.12 9.22
CA LYS A 273 7.68 12.05 9.66
C LYS A 273 8.58 11.49 8.54
N TYR A 274 8.16 10.42 7.89
CA TYR A 274 8.91 9.82 6.78
C TYR A 274 8.94 10.76 5.57
N VAL A 275 7.78 11.29 5.17
CA VAL A 275 7.65 12.25 4.04
C VAL A 275 8.55 13.46 4.24
N PHE A 276 8.55 14.07 5.43
CA PHE A 276 9.37 15.25 5.72
C PHE A 276 10.88 15.00 5.53
N ASN A 277 11.34 13.80 5.81
CA ASN A 277 12.76 13.44 5.72
C ASN A 277 13.18 12.95 4.31
N HIS A 278 12.22 12.47 3.50
CA HIS A 278 12.53 11.71 2.29
C HIS A 278 11.86 12.25 1.01
N LEU A 279 10.99 13.25 1.10
CA LEU A 279 10.43 13.90 -0.07
C LEU A 279 11.40 14.98 -0.58
N SER A 280 11.65 15.04 -1.89
CA SER A 280 12.44 16.11 -2.50
C SER A 280 11.74 17.47 -2.35
N ASP A 281 12.49 18.60 -2.47
CA ASP A 281 11.97 19.95 -2.23
C ASP A 281 10.76 20.29 -3.15
N ASP A 282 10.78 19.81 -4.38
CA ASP A 282 9.69 19.96 -5.36
C ASP A 282 8.82 18.69 -5.48
N GLY A 283 8.99 17.73 -4.57
CA GLY A 283 8.32 16.44 -4.60
C GLY A 283 6.84 16.51 -4.26
N LEU A 284 6.10 15.48 -4.65
CA LEU A 284 4.67 15.34 -4.40
C LEU A 284 4.39 14.11 -3.54
N TYR A 285 3.72 14.32 -2.41
CA TYR A 285 3.19 13.26 -1.56
C TYR A 285 1.70 13.02 -1.83
N ILE A 286 1.35 11.76 -2.03
CA ILE A 286 -0.02 11.29 -2.27
C ILE A 286 -0.37 10.26 -1.20
N PRO A 287 -1.23 10.60 -0.23
CA PRO A 287 -1.61 9.68 0.83
C PRO A 287 -2.48 8.53 0.28
N LEU A 288 -2.11 7.31 0.63
CA LEU A 288 -2.85 6.11 0.31
C LEU A 288 -3.72 5.65 1.48
N HIS A 289 -4.72 4.81 1.19
CA HIS A 289 -5.46 3.98 2.15
C HIS A 289 -6.07 4.74 3.34
N ALA A 290 -6.55 5.98 3.13
CA ALA A 290 -7.16 6.78 4.19
C ALA A 290 -8.41 6.11 4.77
N SER A 291 -8.46 5.94 6.10
CA SER A 291 -9.61 5.35 6.80
C SER A 291 -10.79 6.32 6.88
N SER A 292 -11.97 5.86 6.47
CA SER A 292 -13.21 6.63 6.65
C SER A 292 -13.70 6.68 8.11
N GLN A 293 -13.16 5.84 8.99
CA GLN A 293 -13.60 5.73 10.40
C GLN A 293 -12.81 6.65 11.34
N PHE A 294 -11.54 6.90 11.04
CA PHE A 294 -10.65 7.69 11.87
C PHE A 294 -10.31 9.06 11.27
N GLY A 295 -11.03 9.48 10.23
CA GLY A 295 -11.00 10.82 9.65
C GLY A 295 -9.59 11.38 9.49
N THR A 296 -8.99 11.17 8.35
CA THR A 296 -7.73 11.83 8.04
C THR A 296 -7.96 13.30 7.71
N LEU A 297 -6.97 14.16 7.94
CA LEU A 297 -7.01 15.59 7.57
C LEU A 297 -7.37 15.81 6.09
N HIS A 298 -7.16 14.80 5.25
CA HIS A 298 -7.45 14.81 3.81
C HIS A 298 -8.93 14.60 3.46
N GLN A 299 -9.79 14.31 4.44
CA GLN A 299 -11.24 14.14 4.25
C GLN A 299 -12.07 15.41 4.59
N LYS A 300 -11.42 16.49 4.99
CA LYS A 300 -12.08 17.76 5.33
C LYS A 300 -12.06 18.74 4.18
#